data_e8996f45a865de77611961df8a281baf
#
_entry.id   e8996f45a865de77611961df8a281baf
#
_cell.length_a   1.000
_cell.length_b   1.000
_cell.length_c   1.000
_cell.angle_alpha   90.00
_cell.angle_beta   90.00
_cell.angle_gamma   90.00
#
_symmetry.space_group_name_H-M   'P 1'
#
loop_
_entity.id
_entity.type
_entity.pdbx_description
1 polymer ?
#
loop_
_entity_poly.entity_id
_entity_poly.type
_entity_poly.pdbx_seq_one_letter_code
_entity_poly.pdbx_strand_id
1 'polypeptide(L)'
;MVKDENINDQDPIVPKCIDGTIAPKSAEEACEIATGEEKHLSIFDRYLSLWVVLCIAVGTIIGYFLPATADALEKATYAQVSLPIAVLIWLMIYPMMLKIDFASILQAGKKPKGVVVTTVSNWLVKPFTMYAFASLFLLVIFRPWINYDLGKEYLAGAILLGAAPCTAMVFVWSYLSDGDPAYTLIQVAINDAIILFAYAPIVVFLMGVSGISIPWDTVVLSVVLFVVIPLSLGYVSRKVLLKRKGADWFENVFLKRLSNVTVVSLLLTLIIIFIYQGKTIVENPLHIILIAVPLTINTYFIFAFSYGWAWLWRINFEVAAPAGFVAASNFFELAVAVAVSLFGLKSGAALATVVGVLEEVPIMLTLVWIAKKSKGWIDRRYAGAPVKAKPQEEAT
;
A
#
# COMPACT_ATOMS: atom_id res chain seq x y z
N MET A 1 27.02 33.79 -51.64
CA MET A 1 26.93 34.38 -50.28
C MET A 1 25.76 33.72 -49.59
N VAL A 2 26.00 32.63 -48.91
CA VAL A 2 25.00 31.90 -48.11
C VAL A 2 25.51 31.94 -46.67
N LYS A 3 24.71 32.50 -45.78
CA LYS A 3 25.02 32.61 -44.36
C LYS A 3 24.75 31.27 -43.67
N ASP A 4 25.75 30.75 -43.01
CA ASP A 4 25.64 29.67 -42.06
C ASP A 4 24.88 30.16 -40.81
N GLU A 5 23.74 29.55 -40.49
CA GLU A 5 23.06 29.65 -39.19
C GLU A 5 23.46 28.45 -38.34
N ASN A 6 24.17 28.77 -37.26
CA ASN A 6 24.53 27.88 -36.17
C ASN A 6 23.28 27.45 -35.42
N ILE A 7 22.88 26.21 -35.54
CA ILE A 7 21.85 25.61 -34.69
C ILE A 7 22.55 25.04 -33.44
N ASN A 8 22.35 25.70 -32.34
CA ASN A 8 22.79 25.25 -31.01
C ASN A 8 21.66 24.40 -30.41
N ASP A 9 21.78 23.08 -30.60
CA ASP A 9 20.78 22.08 -30.22
C ASP A 9 21.08 21.64 -28.78
N GLN A 10 20.48 22.30 -27.79
CA GLN A 10 20.32 21.80 -26.42
C GLN A 10 18.93 22.12 -25.88
N ASP A 11 17.90 21.66 -26.59
CA ASP A 11 16.57 21.57 -26.00
C ASP A 11 16.41 20.22 -25.30
N PRO A 12 15.89 20.21 -24.06
CA PRO A 12 15.60 18.95 -23.36
C PRO A 12 14.51 18.19 -24.09
N ILE A 13 14.73 16.90 -24.29
CA ILE A 13 13.81 15.97 -24.96
C ILE A 13 12.47 15.97 -24.20
N VAL A 14 11.53 16.75 -24.66
CA VAL A 14 10.13 16.69 -24.25
C VAL A 14 9.54 15.42 -24.86
N PRO A 15 9.00 14.47 -24.07
CA PRO A 15 8.33 13.31 -24.63
C PRO A 15 7.08 13.79 -25.38
N LYS A 16 7.05 13.61 -26.70
CA LYS A 16 5.87 13.87 -27.54
C LYS A 16 4.75 12.95 -27.09
N CYS A 17 3.70 13.50 -26.51
CA CYS A 17 2.43 12.84 -26.35
C CYS A 17 1.94 12.43 -27.75
N ILE A 18 1.66 11.13 -27.93
CA ILE A 18 1.28 10.53 -29.21
C ILE A 18 -0.08 11.10 -29.62
N ASP A 19 -0.08 11.76 -30.76
CA ASP A 19 -1.23 12.39 -31.40
C ASP A 19 -2.32 11.36 -31.73
N GLY A 20 -3.54 11.61 -31.28
CA GLY A 20 -4.74 11.20 -32.02
C GLY A 20 -5.40 9.84 -31.69
N THR A 21 -5.03 9.10 -30.66
CA THR A 21 -5.85 7.97 -30.18
C THR A 21 -6.36 8.27 -28.78
N ILE A 22 -7.67 8.08 -28.58
CA ILE A 22 -8.41 8.32 -27.35
C ILE A 22 -7.75 7.54 -26.19
N ALA A 23 -6.74 8.16 -25.58
CA ALA A 23 -6.25 7.71 -24.28
C ALA A 23 -7.31 8.06 -23.23
N PRO A 24 -7.61 7.18 -22.26
CA PRO A 24 -8.47 7.55 -21.16
C PRO A 24 -7.87 8.79 -20.46
N LYS A 25 -8.71 9.75 -20.06
CA LYS A 25 -8.31 11.02 -19.42
C LYS A 25 -7.38 10.84 -18.22
N SER A 26 -7.40 9.67 -17.59
CA SER A 26 -6.44 9.27 -16.55
C SER A 26 -4.97 9.20 -17.04
N ALA A 27 -4.76 9.01 -18.35
CA ALA A 27 -3.42 9.07 -18.95
C ALA A 27 -3.03 10.51 -19.33
N GLU A 28 -4.01 11.39 -19.60
CA GLU A 28 -3.77 12.83 -19.78
C GLU A 28 -3.43 13.52 -18.46
N GLU A 29 -4.11 13.21 -17.35
CA GLU A 29 -3.70 13.68 -16.02
C GLU A 29 -2.32 13.15 -15.63
N ALA A 30 -1.99 11.90 -15.97
CA ALA A 30 -0.64 11.38 -15.78
C ALA A 30 0.38 12.10 -16.69
N CYS A 31 -0.04 12.59 -17.84
CA CYS A 31 0.80 13.37 -18.75
C CYS A 31 0.93 14.84 -18.30
N GLU A 32 -0.12 15.47 -17.80
CA GLU A 32 -0.08 16.81 -17.16
C GLU A 32 0.78 16.83 -15.90
N ILE A 33 0.73 15.76 -15.11
CA ILE A 33 1.62 15.58 -13.95
C ILE A 33 3.09 15.41 -14.40
N ALA A 34 3.33 14.87 -15.59
CA ALA A 34 4.68 14.71 -16.14
C ALA A 34 5.26 15.99 -16.77
N THR A 35 4.42 16.99 -17.09
CA THR A 35 4.85 18.24 -17.75
C THR A 35 5.23 19.39 -16.82
N GLY A 36 5.50 19.12 -15.54
CA GLY A 36 6.28 20.07 -14.71
C GLY A 36 5.51 21.22 -14.06
N GLU A 37 4.18 21.15 -13.93
CA GLU A 37 3.49 21.98 -12.95
C GLU A 37 3.90 21.57 -11.54
N GLU A 38 4.19 22.53 -10.68
CA GLU A 38 4.64 22.31 -9.30
C GLU A 38 3.74 21.27 -8.62
N LYS A 39 4.38 20.19 -8.18
CA LYS A 39 3.76 19.01 -7.54
C LYS A 39 2.98 19.43 -6.30
N HIS A 40 1.76 19.90 -6.45
CA HIS A 40 0.86 20.21 -5.34
C HIS A 40 0.23 18.92 -4.77
N LEU A 41 1.02 18.22 -3.93
CA LEU A 41 0.42 17.28 -2.99
C LEU A 41 -0.60 18.05 -2.14
N SER A 42 -1.78 17.48 -1.93
CA SER A 42 -2.74 18.02 -0.95
C SER A 42 -1.99 18.30 0.35
N ILE A 43 -2.29 19.42 1.02
CA ILE A 43 -1.74 19.74 2.35
C ILE A 43 -1.85 18.53 3.28
N PHE A 44 -2.89 17.75 3.10
CA PHE A 44 -3.15 16.54 3.86
C PHE A 44 -2.13 15.43 3.56
N ASP A 45 -1.90 15.10 2.30
CA ASP A 45 -0.93 14.07 1.88
C ASP A 45 0.50 14.47 2.25
N ARG A 46 0.81 15.77 2.19
CA ARG A 46 2.12 16.32 2.58
C ARG A 46 2.42 16.14 4.06
N TYR A 47 1.40 16.24 4.92
CA TYR A 47 1.52 16.15 6.38
C TYR A 47 0.84 14.91 6.95
N LEU A 48 0.60 13.87 6.14
CA LEU A 48 -0.09 12.66 6.57
C LEU A 48 0.57 12.02 7.80
N SER A 49 1.91 11.96 7.81
CA SER A 49 2.67 11.45 8.97
C SER A 49 2.37 12.22 10.25
N LEU A 50 2.28 13.56 10.15
CA LEU A 50 1.98 14.42 11.30
C LEU A 50 0.54 14.17 11.80
N TRP A 51 -0.42 14.05 10.88
CA TRP A 51 -1.81 13.76 11.23
C TRP A 51 -1.95 12.39 11.91
N VAL A 52 -1.26 11.38 11.39
CA VAL A 52 -1.24 10.04 12.00
C VAL A 52 -0.67 10.09 13.41
N VAL A 53 0.51 10.71 13.61
CA VAL A 53 1.11 10.87 14.95
C VAL A 53 0.17 11.62 15.91
N LEU A 54 -0.50 12.67 15.42
CA LEU A 54 -1.44 13.44 16.22
C LEU A 54 -2.67 12.61 16.62
N CYS A 55 -3.23 11.82 15.71
CA CYS A 55 -4.33 10.89 16.02
C CYS A 55 -3.93 9.83 17.04
N ILE A 56 -2.70 9.32 16.96
CA ILE A 56 -2.15 8.39 17.93
C ILE A 56 -2.07 9.04 19.31
N ALA A 57 -1.47 10.23 19.38
CA ALA A 57 -1.35 10.96 20.64
C ALA A 57 -2.74 11.24 21.25
N VAL A 58 -3.68 11.76 20.45
CA VAL A 58 -5.04 12.05 20.88
C VAL A 58 -5.77 10.78 21.32
N GLY A 59 -5.75 9.72 20.52
CA GLY A 59 -6.40 8.46 20.83
C GLY A 59 -5.83 7.82 22.11
N THR A 60 -4.50 7.80 22.23
CA THR A 60 -3.80 7.27 23.42
C THR A 60 -4.13 8.07 24.68
N ILE A 61 -4.11 9.40 24.61
CA ILE A 61 -4.46 10.28 25.74
C ILE A 61 -5.91 10.03 26.16
N ILE A 62 -6.86 10.01 25.23
CA ILE A 62 -8.26 9.73 25.53
C ILE A 62 -8.41 8.35 26.15
N GLY A 63 -7.80 7.32 25.56
CA GLY A 63 -7.91 5.94 26.05
C GLY A 63 -7.29 5.73 27.43
N TYR A 64 -6.22 6.45 27.75
CA TYR A 64 -5.56 6.37 29.04
C TYR A 64 -6.30 7.14 30.15
N PHE A 65 -6.71 8.39 29.90
CA PHE A 65 -7.33 9.25 30.91
C PHE A 65 -8.85 9.07 31.01
N LEU A 66 -9.51 8.59 29.98
CA LEU A 66 -10.96 8.40 29.90
C LEU A 66 -11.33 6.97 29.49
N PRO A 67 -11.01 5.95 30.31
CA PRO A 67 -11.27 4.54 29.95
C PRO A 67 -12.76 4.24 29.69
N ALA A 68 -13.67 5.02 30.26
CA ALA A 68 -15.10 4.93 29.99
C ALA A 68 -15.47 5.15 28.52
N THR A 69 -14.65 5.82 27.73
CA THR A 69 -14.85 5.99 26.28
C THR A 69 -14.64 4.68 25.54
N ALA A 70 -13.64 3.89 25.91
CA ALA A 70 -13.42 2.56 25.37
C ALA A 70 -14.60 1.64 25.69
N ASP A 71 -15.09 1.66 26.94
CA ASP A 71 -16.24 0.87 27.38
C ASP A 71 -17.55 1.29 26.67
N ALA A 72 -17.73 2.58 26.42
CA ALA A 72 -18.88 3.09 25.66
C ALA A 72 -18.86 2.62 24.19
N LEU A 73 -17.68 2.65 23.56
CA LEU A 73 -17.49 2.15 22.20
C LEU A 73 -17.66 0.62 22.13
N GLU A 74 -17.28 -0.11 23.18
CA GLU A 74 -17.43 -1.57 23.28
C GLU A 74 -18.91 -1.99 23.27
N LYS A 75 -19.81 -1.18 23.86
CA LYS A 75 -21.27 -1.42 23.81
C LYS A 75 -21.85 -1.39 22.39
N ALA A 76 -21.17 -0.75 21.45
CA ALA A 76 -21.54 -0.72 20.04
C ALA A 76 -20.93 -1.88 19.23
N THR A 77 -20.46 -2.94 19.93
CA THR A 77 -19.86 -4.13 19.33
C THR A 77 -20.92 -5.21 19.18
N TYR A 78 -21.05 -5.77 17.98
CA TYR A 78 -21.93 -6.90 17.67
C TYR A 78 -21.11 -8.06 17.11
N ALA A 79 -21.26 -9.25 17.66
CA ALA A 79 -20.52 -10.46 17.24
C ALA A 79 -18.98 -10.22 17.13
N GLN A 80 -18.40 -9.57 18.13
CA GLN A 80 -16.98 -9.17 18.22
C GLN A 80 -16.53 -8.09 17.19
N VAL A 81 -17.39 -7.61 16.33
CA VAL A 81 -17.09 -6.54 15.37
C VAL A 81 -17.64 -5.22 15.91
N SER A 82 -16.76 -4.24 16.10
CA SER A 82 -17.17 -2.88 16.43
C SER A 82 -17.84 -2.23 15.21
N LEU A 83 -19.14 -1.96 15.30
CA LEU A 83 -19.91 -1.33 14.23
C LEU A 83 -19.32 0.02 13.79
N PRO A 84 -18.91 0.93 14.69
CA PRO A 84 -18.27 2.18 14.27
C PRO A 84 -17.02 1.95 13.43
N ILE A 85 -16.15 1.02 13.83
CA ILE A 85 -14.92 0.72 13.08
C ILE A 85 -15.26 0.05 11.75
N ALA A 86 -16.18 -0.90 11.71
CA ALA A 86 -16.59 -1.55 10.46
C ALA A 86 -17.11 -0.53 9.44
N VAL A 87 -17.94 0.43 9.87
CA VAL A 87 -18.44 1.51 9.00
C VAL A 87 -17.28 2.40 8.52
N LEU A 88 -16.37 2.80 9.41
CA LEU A 88 -15.23 3.64 9.03
C LEU A 88 -14.29 2.91 8.06
N ILE A 89 -14.01 1.62 8.27
CA ILE A 89 -13.23 0.80 7.35
C ILE A 89 -13.92 0.72 5.98
N TRP A 90 -15.23 0.55 5.92
CA TRP A 90 -15.96 0.56 4.68
C TRP A 90 -15.91 1.91 3.96
N LEU A 91 -16.05 3.02 4.68
CA LEU A 91 -15.91 4.37 4.15
C LEU A 91 -14.47 4.65 3.67
N MET A 92 -13.50 3.94 4.17
CA MET A 92 -12.10 4.03 3.75
C MET A 92 -11.81 3.15 2.53
N ILE A 93 -12.24 1.89 2.54
CA ILE A 93 -11.93 0.92 1.48
C ILE A 93 -12.75 1.16 0.21
N TYR A 94 -14.04 1.46 0.32
CA TYR A 94 -14.93 1.61 -0.83
C TYR A 94 -14.46 2.69 -1.83
N PRO A 95 -14.03 3.91 -1.41
CA PRO A 95 -13.50 4.89 -2.34
C PRO A 95 -12.21 4.46 -3.05
N MET A 96 -11.40 3.63 -2.38
CA MET A 96 -10.17 3.08 -2.98
C MET A 96 -10.53 2.07 -4.08
N MET A 97 -11.52 1.22 -3.83
CA MET A 97 -12.01 0.24 -4.81
C MET A 97 -12.63 0.89 -6.06
N LEU A 98 -13.22 2.09 -5.92
CA LEU A 98 -13.73 2.88 -7.05
C LEU A 98 -12.63 3.37 -8.01
N LYS A 99 -11.40 3.55 -7.51
CA LYS A 99 -10.26 4.00 -8.31
C LYS A 99 -9.65 2.89 -9.16
N ILE A 100 -9.93 1.62 -8.84
CA ILE A 100 -9.34 0.48 -9.53
C ILE A 100 -9.86 0.41 -10.97
N ASP A 101 -8.93 0.36 -11.91
CA ASP A 101 -9.21 0.14 -13.32
C ASP A 101 -8.67 -1.21 -13.77
N PHE A 102 -9.55 -2.22 -13.78
CA PHE A 102 -9.19 -3.56 -14.22
C PHE A 102 -8.79 -3.62 -15.72
N ALA A 103 -9.20 -2.63 -16.54
CA ALA A 103 -8.77 -2.57 -17.92
C ALA A 103 -7.26 -2.30 -18.04
N SER A 104 -6.66 -1.66 -17.03
CA SER A 104 -5.21 -1.45 -16.99
C SER A 104 -4.41 -2.75 -16.87
N ILE A 105 -4.98 -3.82 -16.31
CA ILE A 105 -4.33 -5.15 -16.24
C ILE A 105 -3.97 -5.67 -17.63
N LEU A 106 -4.81 -5.40 -18.64
CA LEU A 106 -4.52 -5.80 -20.02
C LEU A 106 -3.26 -5.13 -20.58
N GLN A 107 -2.83 -4.02 -19.99
CA GLN A 107 -1.60 -3.32 -20.36
C GLN A 107 -0.35 -3.88 -19.66
N ALA A 108 -0.49 -4.83 -18.73
CA ALA A 108 0.61 -5.46 -18.03
C ALA A 108 1.66 -6.09 -18.96
N GLY A 109 1.21 -6.55 -20.15
CA GLY A 109 2.08 -7.09 -21.19
C GLY A 109 3.12 -6.10 -21.73
N LYS A 110 2.96 -4.78 -21.53
CA LYS A 110 3.92 -3.76 -21.98
C LYS A 110 5.18 -3.71 -21.12
N LYS A 111 5.11 -4.09 -19.83
CA LYS A 111 6.22 -4.07 -18.86
C LYS A 111 6.32 -5.38 -18.06
N PRO A 112 6.41 -6.55 -18.72
CA PRO A 112 6.24 -7.86 -18.07
C PRO A 112 7.28 -8.14 -16.99
N LYS A 113 8.53 -7.68 -17.16
CA LYS A 113 9.60 -7.87 -16.18
C LYS A 113 9.27 -7.21 -14.84
N GLY A 114 8.84 -5.95 -14.87
CA GLY A 114 8.45 -5.22 -13.66
C GLY A 114 7.27 -5.88 -12.96
N VAL A 115 6.25 -6.29 -13.74
CA VAL A 115 5.08 -7.00 -13.21
C VAL A 115 5.47 -8.30 -12.49
N VAL A 116 6.34 -9.11 -13.08
CA VAL A 116 6.81 -10.36 -12.45
C VAL A 116 7.58 -10.06 -11.17
N VAL A 117 8.52 -9.11 -11.19
CA VAL A 117 9.31 -8.74 -10.01
C VAL A 117 8.39 -8.37 -8.85
N THR A 118 7.42 -7.46 -9.09
CA THR A 118 6.54 -7.00 -8.02
C THR A 118 5.58 -8.09 -7.54
N THR A 119 4.96 -8.83 -8.46
CA THR A 119 3.99 -9.87 -8.09
C THR A 119 4.65 -10.99 -7.29
N VAL A 120 5.83 -11.46 -7.72
CA VAL A 120 6.56 -12.50 -6.97
C VAL A 120 7.03 -11.96 -5.61
N SER A 121 7.56 -10.74 -5.56
CA SER A 121 7.98 -10.12 -4.30
C SER A 121 6.81 -10.01 -3.31
N ASN A 122 5.63 -9.59 -3.75
CA ASN A 122 4.46 -9.40 -2.90
C ASN A 122 3.82 -10.69 -2.42
N TRP A 123 3.74 -11.71 -3.27
CA TRP A 123 2.92 -12.88 -3.00
C TRP A 123 3.71 -14.12 -2.62
N LEU A 124 4.97 -14.24 -3.07
CA LEU A 124 5.82 -15.39 -2.78
C LEU A 124 6.98 -15.10 -1.84
N VAL A 125 7.42 -13.84 -1.71
CA VAL A 125 8.58 -13.52 -0.86
C VAL A 125 8.13 -12.82 0.42
N LYS A 126 7.42 -11.70 0.31
CA LYS A 126 7.08 -10.82 1.42
C LYS A 126 6.32 -11.49 2.58
N PRO A 127 5.25 -12.29 2.37
CA PRO A 127 4.53 -12.91 3.47
C PRO A 127 5.43 -13.86 4.28
N PHE A 128 6.26 -14.64 3.59
CA PHE A 128 7.14 -15.63 4.22
C PHE A 128 8.32 -14.99 4.93
N THR A 129 8.90 -13.92 4.38
CA THR A 129 9.97 -13.18 5.06
C THR A 129 9.44 -12.40 6.25
N MET A 130 8.23 -11.82 6.16
CA MET A 130 7.57 -11.19 7.30
C MET A 130 7.34 -12.21 8.43
N TYR A 131 6.81 -13.38 8.10
CA TYR A 131 6.67 -14.47 9.05
C TYR A 131 8.02 -14.86 9.69
N ALA A 132 9.05 -15.04 8.86
CA ALA A 132 10.37 -15.47 9.35
C ALA A 132 10.99 -14.43 10.29
N PHE A 133 11.02 -13.14 9.91
CA PHE A 133 11.55 -12.09 10.77
C PHE A 133 10.69 -11.89 12.02
N ALA A 134 9.36 -11.81 11.87
CA ALA A 134 8.50 -11.64 13.03
C ALA A 134 8.59 -12.82 14.00
N SER A 135 8.63 -14.06 13.52
CA SER A 135 8.84 -15.25 14.39
C SER A 135 10.18 -15.23 15.10
N LEU A 136 11.26 -14.91 14.38
CA LEU A 136 12.60 -14.82 14.95
C LEU A 136 12.68 -13.76 16.05
N PHE A 137 12.21 -12.57 15.77
CA PHE A 137 12.29 -11.47 16.75
C PHE A 137 11.31 -11.63 17.89
N LEU A 138 10.02 -11.84 17.62
CA LEU A 138 8.96 -11.82 18.62
C LEU A 138 8.92 -13.09 19.49
N LEU A 139 9.23 -14.27 18.92
CA LEU A 139 9.13 -15.53 19.66
C LEU A 139 10.48 -16.04 20.20
N VAL A 140 11.62 -15.55 19.66
CA VAL A 140 12.94 -16.04 20.05
C VAL A 140 13.76 -14.92 20.72
N ILE A 141 14.07 -13.85 19.98
CA ILE A 141 14.99 -12.79 20.45
C ILE A 141 14.35 -11.98 21.57
N PHE A 142 13.10 -11.55 21.40
CA PHE A 142 12.40 -10.68 22.36
C PHE A 142 11.63 -11.43 23.45
N ARG A 143 11.77 -12.75 23.52
CA ARG A 143 11.12 -13.57 24.55
C ARG A 143 11.38 -13.12 26.00
N PRO A 144 12.54 -12.54 26.37
CA PRO A 144 12.74 -12.01 27.72
C PRO A 144 11.84 -10.80 28.07
N TRP A 145 11.34 -10.08 27.07
CA TRP A 145 10.53 -8.86 27.22
C TRP A 145 9.07 -9.04 26.86
N ILE A 146 8.73 -10.07 26.04
CA ILE A 146 7.37 -10.33 25.56
C ILE A 146 6.98 -11.76 25.98
N ASN A 147 5.82 -11.87 26.65
CA ASN A 147 5.23 -13.18 26.94
C ASN A 147 4.97 -13.93 25.61
N TYR A 148 5.17 -15.24 25.60
CA TYR A 148 5.04 -16.09 24.41
C TYR A 148 3.68 -15.98 23.73
N ASP A 149 2.59 -15.97 24.51
CA ASP A 149 1.23 -15.87 23.95
C ASP A 149 0.99 -14.49 23.31
N LEU A 150 1.43 -13.42 23.97
CA LEU A 150 1.39 -12.07 23.40
C LEU A 150 2.29 -11.94 22.18
N GLY A 151 3.46 -12.59 22.18
CA GLY A 151 4.33 -12.68 21.01
C GLY A 151 3.66 -13.33 19.82
N LYS A 152 2.84 -14.37 20.04
CA LYS A 152 2.00 -15.00 19.00
C LYS A 152 0.92 -14.05 18.46
N GLU A 153 0.30 -13.27 19.32
CA GLU A 153 -0.67 -12.26 18.86
C GLU A 153 0.01 -11.20 17.98
N TYR A 154 1.18 -10.71 18.37
CA TYR A 154 1.96 -9.77 17.56
C TYR A 154 2.39 -10.40 16.22
N LEU A 155 2.81 -11.66 16.25
CA LEU A 155 3.14 -12.41 15.03
C LEU A 155 1.92 -12.53 14.10
N ALA A 156 0.73 -12.78 14.66
CA ALA A 156 -0.50 -12.82 13.87
C ALA A 156 -0.75 -11.49 13.13
N GLY A 157 -0.61 -10.37 13.84
CA GLY A 157 -0.73 -9.04 13.21
C GLY A 157 0.32 -8.79 12.14
N ALA A 158 1.58 -9.20 12.36
CA ALA A 158 2.64 -9.10 11.36
C ALA A 158 2.37 -9.95 10.11
N ILE A 159 1.83 -11.18 10.29
CA ILE A 159 1.41 -12.04 9.16
C ILE A 159 0.30 -11.37 8.35
N LEU A 160 -0.71 -10.80 9.01
CA LEU A 160 -1.80 -10.09 8.34
C LEU A 160 -1.29 -8.91 7.51
N LEU A 161 -0.34 -8.13 8.04
CA LEU A 161 0.30 -7.03 7.31
C LEU A 161 1.13 -7.54 6.14
N GLY A 162 1.98 -8.53 6.35
CA GLY A 162 2.91 -9.04 5.35
C GLY A 162 2.20 -9.72 4.17
N ALA A 163 1.00 -10.26 4.39
CA ALA A 163 0.20 -10.90 3.35
C ALA A 163 -0.63 -9.91 2.51
N ALA A 164 -0.76 -8.66 2.94
CA ALA A 164 -1.59 -7.65 2.29
C ALA A 164 -0.71 -6.60 1.56
N PRO A 165 -0.54 -6.67 0.23
CA PRO A 165 0.18 -5.65 -0.53
C PRO A 165 -0.63 -4.35 -0.61
N CYS A 166 0.07 -3.20 -0.55
CA CYS A 166 -0.55 -1.87 -0.56
C CYS A 166 -1.22 -1.54 -1.89
N THR A 167 -2.31 -0.78 -1.80
CA THR A 167 -3.12 -0.37 -2.96
C THR A 167 -3.29 1.14 -3.08
N ALA A 168 -3.05 1.92 -2.02
CA ALA A 168 -3.29 3.36 -2.00
C ALA A 168 -2.02 4.20 -1.88
N MET A 169 -1.25 3.99 -0.81
CA MET A 169 -0.08 4.82 -0.51
C MET A 169 1.05 4.67 -1.51
N VAL A 170 1.08 3.58 -2.27
CA VAL A 170 2.11 3.32 -3.29
C VAL A 170 2.14 4.38 -4.40
N PHE A 171 1.00 5.03 -4.70
CA PHE A 171 0.96 6.14 -5.66
C PHE A 171 1.75 7.35 -5.15
N VAL A 172 1.67 7.65 -3.86
CA VAL A 172 2.45 8.73 -3.24
C VAL A 172 3.94 8.44 -3.32
N TRP A 173 4.36 7.22 -2.97
CA TRP A 173 5.76 6.82 -3.00
C TRP A 173 6.33 6.79 -4.42
N SER A 174 5.56 6.27 -5.37
CA SER A 174 5.89 6.27 -6.80
C SER A 174 6.07 7.70 -7.31
N TYR A 175 5.12 8.57 -7.01
CA TYR A 175 5.14 9.97 -7.40
C TYR A 175 6.34 10.73 -6.81
N LEU A 176 6.62 10.57 -5.51
CA LEU A 176 7.75 11.21 -4.84
C LEU A 176 9.10 10.76 -5.39
N SER A 177 9.18 9.57 -5.98
CA SER A 177 10.40 9.01 -6.56
C SER A 177 10.53 9.20 -8.08
N ASP A 178 9.64 9.97 -8.72
CA ASP A 178 9.58 10.11 -10.18
C ASP A 178 9.35 8.77 -10.90
N GLY A 179 8.58 7.87 -10.27
CA GLY A 179 8.19 6.58 -10.83
C GLY A 179 7.05 6.69 -11.84
N ASP A 180 6.90 5.66 -12.69
CA ASP A 180 5.84 5.59 -13.69
C ASP A 180 4.46 5.33 -13.05
N PRO A 181 3.52 6.31 -13.10
CA PRO A 181 2.20 6.14 -12.50
C PRO A 181 1.36 5.07 -13.22
N ALA A 182 1.54 4.89 -14.53
CA ALA A 182 0.81 3.87 -15.28
C ALA A 182 1.23 2.46 -14.86
N TYR A 183 2.54 2.25 -14.65
CA TYR A 183 3.03 0.99 -14.09
C TYR A 183 2.50 0.74 -12.67
N THR A 184 2.50 1.77 -11.82
CA THR A 184 1.99 1.67 -10.45
C THR A 184 0.51 1.28 -10.44
N LEU A 185 -0.30 1.90 -11.32
CA LEU A 185 -1.72 1.57 -11.47
C LEU A 185 -1.95 0.12 -11.89
N ILE A 186 -1.16 -0.38 -12.86
CA ILE A 186 -1.22 -1.77 -13.31
C ILE A 186 -0.91 -2.72 -12.13
N GLN A 187 0.12 -2.44 -11.35
CA GLN A 187 0.50 -3.29 -10.23
C GLN A 187 -0.53 -3.30 -9.11
N VAL A 188 -1.11 -2.16 -8.79
CA VAL A 188 -2.22 -2.08 -7.83
C VAL A 188 -3.39 -2.94 -8.30
N ALA A 189 -3.83 -2.80 -9.54
CA ALA A 189 -4.94 -3.57 -10.08
C ALA A 189 -4.66 -5.09 -10.08
N ILE A 190 -3.42 -5.51 -10.36
CA ILE A 190 -3.00 -6.93 -10.28
C ILE A 190 -3.05 -7.40 -8.82
N ASN A 191 -2.51 -6.63 -7.87
CA ASN A 191 -2.53 -6.98 -6.46
C ASN A 191 -3.97 -7.12 -5.93
N ASP A 192 -4.85 -6.19 -6.29
CA ASP A 192 -6.27 -6.24 -5.90
C ASP A 192 -7.01 -7.44 -6.48
N ALA A 193 -6.65 -7.87 -7.69
CA ALA A 193 -7.19 -9.10 -8.25
C ALA A 193 -6.67 -10.35 -7.52
N ILE A 194 -5.38 -10.40 -7.19
CA ILE A 194 -4.77 -11.56 -6.53
C ILE A 194 -5.21 -11.65 -5.06
N ILE A 195 -5.40 -10.54 -4.36
CA ILE A 195 -5.78 -10.50 -2.94
C ILE A 195 -7.08 -11.28 -2.68
N LEU A 196 -8.01 -11.28 -3.64
CA LEU A 196 -9.28 -12.00 -3.56
C LEU A 196 -9.10 -13.51 -3.34
N PHE A 197 -8.03 -14.08 -3.87
CA PHE A 197 -7.79 -15.52 -3.87
C PHE A 197 -6.60 -15.95 -3.02
N ALA A 198 -5.56 -15.11 -2.91
CA ALA A 198 -4.29 -15.49 -2.29
C ALA A 198 -4.19 -15.07 -0.81
N TYR A 199 -4.83 -13.97 -0.40
CA TYR A 199 -4.68 -13.45 0.96
C TYR A 199 -5.10 -14.46 2.03
N ALA A 200 -6.34 -14.96 1.96
CA ALA A 200 -6.85 -15.90 2.96
C ALA A 200 -6.05 -17.20 3.03
N PRO A 201 -5.73 -17.90 1.93
CA PRO A 201 -4.86 -19.09 1.98
C PRO A 201 -3.49 -18.85 2.60
N ILE A 202 -2.82 -17.74 2.25
CA ILE A 202 -1.49 -17.40 2.77
C ILE A 202 -1.57 -17.15 4.28
N VAL A 203 -2.53 -16.33 4.72
CA VAL A 203 -2.74 -16.00 6.14
C VAL A 203 -2.99 -17.28 6.96
N VAL A 204 -3.93 -18.10 6.54
CA VAL A 204 -4.28 -19.34 7.28
C VAL A 204 -3.11 -20.30 7.30
N PHE A 205 -2.39 -20.45 6.20
CA PHE A 205 -1.21 -21.30 6.14
C PHE A 205 -0.13 -20.84 7.12
N LEU A 206 0.24 -19.56 7.09
CA LEU A 206 1.31 -19.02 7.95
C LEU A 206 0.91 -19.02 9.43
N MET A 207 -0.35 -18.73 9.75
CA MET A 207 -0.84 -18.82 11.13
C MET A 207 -0.90 -20.26 11.61
N GLY A 208 -1.30 -21.20 10.76
CA GLY A 208 -1.28 -22.63 11.07
C GLY A 208 0.13 -23.15 11.37
N VAL A 209 1.13 -22.75 10.58
CA VAL A 209 2.54 -23.05 10.85
C VAL A 209 3.01 -22.47 12.19
N SER A 210 2.49 -21.30 12.57
CA SER A 210 2.79 -20.65 13.87
C SER A 210 2.09 -21.29 15.06
N GLY A 211 1.25 -22.33 14.86
CA GLY A 211 0.39 -22.90 15.88
C GLY A 211 -0.68 -21.92 16.40
N ILE A 212 -1.10 -20.97 15.54
CA ILE A 212 -2.21 -20.05 15.79
C ILE A 212 -3.42 -20.63 15.07
N SER A 213 -4.35 -21.20 15.85
CA SER A 213 -5.57 -21.76 15.27
C SER A 213 -6.55 -20.63 14.97
N ILE A 214 -6.89 -20.47 13.69
CA ILE A 214 -7.94 -19.53 13.27
C ILE A 214 -8.99 -20.29 12.47
N PRO A 215 -10.29 -20.01 12.69
CA PRO A 215 -11.34 -20.54 11.85
C PRO A 215 -11.18 -20.05 10.41
N TRP A 216 -11.03 -20.96 9.47
CA TRP A 216 -10.92 -20.65 8.03
C TRP A 216 -12.10 -19.82 7.52
N ASP A 217 -13.29 -20.18 7.95
CA ASP A 217 -14.55 -19.50 7.61
C ASP A 217 -14.54 -18.02 8.03
N THR A 218 -13.98 -17.71 9.20
CA THR A 218 -13.87 -16.32 9.70
C THR A 218 -12.91 -15.49 8.86
N VAL A 219 -11.77 -16.06 8.42
CA VAL A 219 -10.83 -15.36 7.53
C VAL A 219 -11.48 -15.11 6.16
N VAL A 220 -12.11 -16.14 5.59
CA VAL A 220 -12.81 -16.00 4.31
C VAL A 220 -13.94 -14.98 4.41
N LEU A 221 -14.73 -15.02 5.48
CA LEU A 221 -15.80 -14.07 5.72
C LEU A 221 -15.24 -12.63 5.81
N SER A 222 -14.13 -12.43 6.49
CA SER A 222 -13.47 -11.12 6.59
C SER A 222 -13.01 -10.61 5.21
N VAL A 223 -12.42 -11.48 4.38
CA VAL A 223 -12.06 -11.11 2.99
C VAL A 223 -13.31 -10.79 2.17
N VAL A 224 -14.37 -11.55 2.31
CA VAL A 224 -15.64 -11.26 1.62
C VAL A 224 -16.19 -9.90 2.05
N LEU A 225 -16.25 -9.63 3.35
CA LEU A 225 -16.82 -8.39 3.88
C LEU A 225 -15.98 -7.16 3.57
N PHE A 226 -14.66 -7.25 3.65
CA PHE A 226 -13.76 -6.08 3.56
C PHE A 226 -13.06 -5.95 2.22
N VAL A 227 -13.10 -6.96 1.35
CA VAL A 227 -12.48 -6.88 0.01
C VAL A 227 -13.51 -7.15 -1.09
N VAL A 228 -14.14 -8.36 -1.10
CA VAL A 228 -15.00 -8.77 -2.22
C VAL A 228 -16.19 -7.84 -2.39
N ILE A 229 -16.92 -7.55 -1.30
CA ILE A 229 -18.12 -6.71 -1.36
C ILE A 229 -17.77 -5.26 -1.72
N PRO A 230 -16.81 -4.57 -1.05
CA PRO A 230 -16.43 -3.21 -1.44
C PRO A 230 -15.89 -3.12 -2.87
N LEU A 231 -15.11 -4.10 -3.31
CA LEU A 231 -14.59 -4.16 -4.67
C LEU A 231 -15.70 -4.33 -5.70
N SER A 232 -16.63 -5.25 -5.47
CA SER A 232 -17.77 -5.50 -6.35
C SER A 232 -18.66 -4.25 -6.44
N LEU A 233 -18.98 -3.63 -5.30
CA LEU A 233 -19.75 -2.39 -5.23
C LEU A 233 -19.00 -1.25 -5.92
N GLY A 234 -17.70 -1.11 -5.69
CA GLY A 234 -16.84 -0.13 -6.33
C GLY A 234 -16.85 -0.27 -7.85
N TYR A 235 -16.65 -1.49 -8.35
CA TYR A 235 -16.67 -1.78 -9.79
C TYR A 235 -18.03 -1.46 -10.42
N VAL A 236 -19.13 -1.92 -9.83
CA VAL A 236 -20.49 -1.64 -10.33
C VAL A 236 -20.79 -0.15 -10.29
N SER A 237 -20.49 0.52 -9.17
CA SER A 237 -20.70 1.96 -9.00
C SER A 237 -19.87 2.76 -10.01
N ARG A 238 -18.59 2.44 -10.21
CA ARG A 238 -17.74 3.07 -11.22
C ARG A 238 -18.38 2.96 -12.61
N LYS A 239 -18.75 1.75 -13.02
CA LYS A 239 -19.37 1.50 -14.34
C LYS A 239 -20.67 2.26 -14.53
N VAL A 240 -21.53 2.29 -13.52
CA VAL A 240 -22.83 3.00 -13.58
C VAL A 240 -22.63 4.52 -13.58
N LEU A 241 -21.75 5.04 -12.72
CA LEU A 241 -21.51 6.48 -12.59
C LEU A 241 -20.82 7.04 -13.84
N LEU A 242 -19.83 6.36 -14.37
CA LEU A 242 -19.19 6.75 -15.64
C LEU A 242 -20.18 6.79 -16.80
N LYS A 243 -21.11 5.80 -16.88
CA LYS A 243 -22.13 5.77 -17.92
C LYS A 243 -23.20 6.87 -17.76
N ARG A 244 -23.56 7.23 -16.52
CA ARG A 244 -24.67 8.17 -16.25
C ARG A 244 -24.22 9.62 -16.14
N LYS A 245 -23.05 9.89 -15.58
CA LYS A 245 -22.57 11.23 -15.24
C LYS A 245 -21.31 11.66 -16.02
N GLY A 246 -20.68 10.72 -16.74
CA GLY A 246 -19.46 10.97 -17.47
C GLY A 246 -18.19 10.90 -16.60
N ALA A 247 -17.03 10.79 -17.27
CA ALA A 247 -15.74 10.64 -16.61
C ALA A 247 -15.35 11.89 -15.82
N ASP A 248 -15.57 13.05 -16.38
CA ASP A 248 -15.17 14.33 -15.79
C ASP A 248 -15.84 14.59 -14.42
N TRP A 249 -17.15 14.37 -14.32
CA TRP A 249 -17.86 14.46 -13.04
C TRP A 249 -17.39 13.38 -12.05
N PHE A 250 -17.17 12.16 -12.56
CA PHE A 250 -16.73 11.04 -11.72
C PHE A 250 -15.37 11.31 -11.08
N GLU A 251 -14.40 11.77 -11.86
CA GLU A 251 -13.01 11.99 -11.40
C GLU A 251 -12.87 13.30 -10.61
N ASN A 252 -13.34 14.40 -11.16
CA ASN A 252 -13.10 15.73 -10.59
C ASN A 252 -14.06 16.14 -9.47
N VAL A 253 -15.25 15.54 -9.41
CA VAL A 253 -16.25 15.89 -8.37
C VAL A 253 -16.43 14.74 -7.40
N PHE A 254 -16.77 13.56 -7.89
CA PHE A 254 -17.18 12.46 -7.04
C PHE A 254 -15.99 11.84 -6.29
N LEU A 255 -14.94 11.42 -7.00
CA LEU A 255 -13.75 10.83 -6.39
C LEU A 255 -13.01 11.84 -5.50
N LYS A 256 -12.96 13.12 -5.89
CA LYS A 256 -12.33 14.16 -5.10
C LYS A 256 -13.03 14.37 -3.74
N ARG A 257 -14.35 14.37 -3.72
CA ARG A 257 -15.13 14.43 -2.45
C ARG A 257 -14.95 13.17 -1.62
N LEU A 258 -14.96 12.02 -2.28
CA LEU A 258 -14.82 10.74 -1.62
C LEU A 258 -13.41 10.53 -1.02
N SER A 259 -12.38 11.08 -1.65
CA SER A 259 -11.01 11.07 -1.11
C SER A 259 -10.93 11.73 0.27
N ASN A 260 -11.64 12.84 0.48
CA ASN A 260 -11.71 13.47 1.80
C ASN A 260 -12.42 12.58 2.84
N VAL A 261 -13.44 11.83 2.42
CA VAL A 261 -14.14 10.87 3.29
C VAL A 261 -13.18 9.73 3.70
N THR A 262 -12.42 9.19 2.76
CA THR A 262 -11.40 8.16 3.03
C THR A 262 -10.43 8.62 4.11
N VAL A 263 -9.91 9.83 3.96
CA VAL A 263 -8.93 10.41 4.87
C VAL A 263 -9.50 10.62 6.27
N VAL A 264 -10.68 11.23 6.37
CA VAL A 264 -11.35 11.44 7.66
C VAL A 264 -11.66 10.11 8.33
N SER A 265 -12.12 9.13 7.56
CA SER A 265 -12.41 7.78 8.08
C SER A 265 -11.15 7.08 8.59
N LEU A 266 -10.02 7.22 7.88
CA LEU A 266 -8.73 6.72 8.31
C LEU A 266 -8.32 7.31 9.66
N LEU A 267 -8.34 8.63 9.80
CA LEU A 267 -7.95 9.30 11.03
C LEU A 267 -8.86 8.94 12.21
N LEU A 268 -10.18 8.88 11.98
CA LEU A 268 -11.13 8.45 13.01
C LEU A 268 -10.92 6.99 13.40
N THR A 269 -10.64 6.11 12.45
CA THR A 269 -10.31 4.70 12.74
C THR A 269 -9.07 4.61 13.61
N LEU A 270 -8.01 5.36 13.27
CA LEU A 270 -6.79 5.40 14.08
C LEU A 270 -7.08 5.91 15.50
N ILE A 271 -7.79 7.02 15.65
CA ILE A 271 -8.16 7.54 16.98
C ILE A 271 -8.90 6.48 17.81
N ILE A 272 -9.90 5.82 17.23
CA ILE A 272 -10.69 4.81 17.96
C ILE A 272 -9.81 3.62 18.36
N ILE A 273 -8.97 3.11 17.45
CA ILE A 273 -8.07 1.99 17.78
C ILE A 273 -7.10 2.40 18.89
N PHE A 274 -6.56 3.62 18.83
CA PHE A 274 -5.67 4.11 19.88
C PHE A 274 -6.38 4.42 21.20
N ILE A 275 -7.67 4.72 21.19
CA ILE A 275 -8.48 4.76 22.44
C ILE A 275 -8.50 3.38 23.08
N TYR A 276 -8.73 2.31 22.34
CA TYR A 276 -8.72 0.94 22.88
C TYR A 276 -7.34 0.48 23.33
N GLN A 277 -6.28 0.90 22.65
CA GLN A 277 -4.89 0.51 22.92
C GLN A 277 -4.15 1.47 23.87
N GLY A 278 -4.77 2.61 24.23
CA GLY A 278 -4.11 3.69 24.95
C GLY A 278 -3.46 3.25 26.26
N LYS A 279 -4.16 2.44 27.05
CA LYS A 279 -3.64 1.89 28.30
C LYS A 279 -2.44 0.97 28.04
N THR A 280 -2.55 0.03 27.11
CA THR A 280 -1.47 -0.90 26.74
C THR A 280 -0.23 -0.19 26.26
N ILE A 281 -0.41 0.86 25.46
CA ILE A 281 0.68 1.67 24.89
C ILE A 281 1.44 2.43 25.97
N VAL A 282 0.72 3.08 26.89
CA VAL A 282 1.35 3.86 27.97
C VAL A 282 2.03 2.96 29.01
N GLU A 283 1.41 1.84 29.35
CA GLU A 283 1.98 0.87 30.31
C GLU A 283 3.14 0.06 29.71
N ASN A 284 3.16 -0.16 28.40
CA ASN A 284 4.15 -1.00 27.72
C ASN A 284 4.70 -0.34 26.43
N PRO A 285 5.31 0.85 26.49
CA PRO A 285 5.82 1.55 25.31
C PRO A 285 6.93 0.76 24.58
N LEU A 286 7.65 -0.08 25.31
CA LEU A 286 8.67 -0.95 24.75
C LEU A 286 8.08 -1.91 23.69
N HIS A 287 6.86 -2.41 23.89
CA HIS A 287 6.22 -3.35 22.97
C HIS A 287 6.04 -2.76 21.56
N ILE A 288 5.75 -1.45 21.45
CA ILE A 288 5.65 -0.78 20.14
C ILE A 288 6.98 -0.87 19.38
N ILE A 289 8.09 -0.59 20.07
CA ILE A 289 9.44 -0.66 19.50
C ILE A 289 9.76 -2.10 19.10
N LEU A 290 9.47 -3.06 19.97
CA LEU A 290 9.74 -4.47 19.71
C LEU A 290 8.95 -5.02 18.51
N ILE A 291 7.69 -4.58 18.33
CA ILE A 291 6.88 -4.91 17.15
C ILE A 291 7.44 -4.23 15.89
N ALA A 292 7.82 -2.96 15.97
CA ALA A 292 8.32 -2.19 14.84
C ALA A 292 9.61 -2.77 14.24
N VAL A 293 10.49 -3.35 15.06
CA VAL A 293 11.78 -3.87 14.58
C VAL A 293 11.66 -4.91 13.47
N PRO A 294 10.94 -6.05 13.62
CA PRO A 294 10.82 -7.03 12.55
C PRO A 294 10.08 -6.50 11.33
N LEU A 295 9.07 -5.64 11.53
CA LEU A 295 8.33 -5.01 10.43
C LEU A 295 9.26 -4.12 9.60
N THR A 296 10.01 -3.24 10.26
CA THR A 296 11.03 -2.37 9.65
C THR A 296 12.07 -3.17 8.86
N ILE A 297 12.61 -4.22 9.46
CA ILE A 297 13.61 -5.07 8.80
C ILE A 297 13.02 -5.70 7.55
N ASN A 298 11.80 -6.22 7.62
CA ASN A 298 11.14 -6.81 6.46
C ASN A 298 10.87 -5.78 5.36
N THR A 299 10.44 -4.57 5.68
CA THR A 299 10.17 -3.49 4.73
C THR A 299 11.43 -3.12 3.94
N TYR A 300 12.57 -2.90 4.63
CA TYR A 300 13.86 -2.66 3.96
C TYR A 300 14.33 -3.87 3.15
N PHE A 301 14.19 -5.08 3.68
CA PHE A 301 14.59 -6.31 3.00
C PHE A 301 13.83 -6.49 1.69
N ILE A 302 12.51 -6.37 1.71
CA ILE A 302 11.66 -6.56 0.52
C ILE A 302 11.89 -5.45 -0.51
N PHE A 303 12.07 -4.21 -0.06
CA PHE A 303 12.46 -3.14 -0.97
C PHE A 303 13.79 -3.47 -1.66
N ALA A 304 14.83 -3.80 -0.89
CA ALA A 304 16.15 -4.12 -1.43
C ALA A 304 16.10 -5.34 -2.37
N PHE A 305 15.33 -6.37 -2.02
CA PHE A 305 15.12 -7.56 -2.83
C PHE A 305 14.47 -7.21 -4.18
N SER A 306 13.32 -6.54 -4.16
CA SER A 306 12.56 -6.19 -5.37
C SER A 306 13.31 -5.19 -6.25
N TYR A 307 13.88 -4.14 -5.64
CA TYR A 307 14.66 -3.11 -6.33
C TYR A 307 15.98 -3.67 -6.90
N GLY A 308 16.67 -4.52 -6.14
CA GLY A 308 17.87 -5.23 -6.58
C GLY A 308 17.58 -6.23 -7.71
N TRP A 309 16.45 -6.93 -7.64
CA TRP A 309 16.02 -7.81 -8.73
C TRP A 309 15.70 -7.01 -10.01
N ALA A 310 15.02 -5.87 -9.88
CA ALA A 310 14.77 -4.97 -11.00
C ALA A 310 16.10 -4.48 -11.64
N TRP A 311 17.11 -4.17 -10.81
CA TRP A 311 18.46 -3.85 -11.29
C TRP A 311 19.13 -5.01 -12.03
N LEU A 312 19.05 -6.23 -11.51
CA LEU A 312 19.59 -7.43 -12.18
C LEU A 312 18.96 -7.65 -13.55
N TRP A 313 17.66 -7.41 -13.67
CA TRP A 313 16.92 -7.57 -14.93
C TRP A 313 17.01 -6.35 -15.86
N ARG A 314 17.83 -5.36 -15.51
CA ARG A 314 18.04 -4.13 -16.29
C ARG A 314 16.70 -3.42 -16.57
N ILE A 315 15.90 -3.22 -15.55
CA ILE A 315 14.67 -2.45 -15.61
C ILE A 315 15.02 -0.98 -15.39
N ASN A 316 14.40 -0.06 -16.14
CA ASN A 316 14.59 1.38 -15.98
C ASN A 316 14.13 1.85 -14.59
N PHE A 317 14.68 2.97 -14.13
CA PHE A 317 14.41 3.51 -12.79
C PHE A 317 12.92 3.77 -12.55
N GLU A 318 12.22 4.33 -13.55
CA GLU A 318 10.79 4.68 -13.45
C GLU A 318 9.88 3.48 -13.17
N VAL A 319 10.33 2.26 -13.46
CA VAL A 319 9.63 1.01 -13.15
C VAL A 319 10.25 0.32 -11.93
N ALA A 320 11.57 0.37 -11.79
CA ALA A 320 12.28 -0.30 -10.71
C ALA A 320 11.93 0.29 -9.33
N ALA A 321 11.86 1.62 -9.22
CA ALA A 321 11.52 2.29 -7.97
C ALA A 321 10.09 1.98 -7.51
N PRO A 322 9.04 2.17 -8.33
CA PRO A 322 7.68 1.73 -7.98
C PRO A 322 7.60 0.23 -7.67
N ALA A 323 8.32 -0.64 -8.39
CA ALA A 323 8.34 -2.07 -8.09
C ALA A 323 8.82 -2.35 -6.66
N GLY A 324 9.87 -1.64 -6.21
CA GLY A 324 10.35 -1.70 -4.83
C GLY A 324 9.33 -1.19 -3.82
N PHE A 325 8.69 -0.05 -4.08
CA PHE A 325 7.69 0.54 -3.16
C PHE A 325 6.42 -0.29 -3.06
N VAL A 326 5.88 -0.77 -4.18
CA VAL A 326 4.70 -1.63 -4.19
C VAL A 326 4.98 -2.94 -3.42
N ALA A 327 6.20 -3.46 -3.52
CA ALA A 327 6.59 -4.63 -2.75
C ALA A 327 6.75 -4.32 -1.25
N ALA A 328 7.32 -3.19 -0.87
CA ALA A 328 7.61 -2.85 0.52
C ALA A 328 6.40 -2.39 1.34
N SER A 329 5.48 -1.63 0.73
CA SER A 329 4.31 -1.07 1.38
C SER A 329 3.23 -2.12 1.67
N ASN A 330 2.42 -1.90 2.72
CA ASN A 330 1.39 -2.83 3.18
C ASN A 330 -0.02 -2.23 3.02
N PHE A 331 -1.02 -3.08 2.81
CA PHE A 331 -2.43 -2.70 2.87
C PHE A 331 -2.92 -2.82 4.32
N PHE A 332 -2.52 -1.87 5.13
CA PHE A 332 -2.79 -1.90 6.57
C PHE A 332 -4.29 -1.84 6.89
N GLU A 333 -5.10 -1.19 6.07
CA GLU A 333 -6.55 -1.09 6.27
C GLU A 333 -7.21 -2.46 6.29
N LEU A 334 -6.83 -3.33 5.35
CA LEU A 334 -7.30 -4.70 5.34
C LEU A 334 -6.74 -5.49 6.54
N ALA A 335 -5.45 -5.33 6.81
CA ALA A 335 -4.81 -6.06 7.91
C ALA A 335 -5.45 -5.72 9.27
N VAL A 336 -5.71 -4.43 9.53
CA VAL A 336 -6.42 -3.95 10.74
C VAL A 336 -7.85 -4.52 10.78
N ALA A 337 -8.59 -4.44 9.67
CA ALA A 337 -9.96 -4.95 9.59
C ALA A 337 -10.05 -6.44 9.96
N VAL A 338 -9.14 -7.23 9.39
CA VAL A 338 -9.06 -8.67 9.64
C VAL A 338 -8.56 -8.97 11.06
N ALA A 339 -7.53 -8.25 11.56
CA ALA A 339 -7.04 -8.41 12.92
C ALA A 339 -8.12 -8.15 13.97
N VAL A 340 -8.87 -7.05 13.81
CA VAL A 340 -9.98 -6.69 14.69
C VAL A 340 -11.09 -7.73 14.63
N SER A 341 -11.43 -8.22 13.44
CA SER A 341 -12.49 -9.22 13.27
C SER A 341 -12.14 -10.59 13.84
N LEU A 342 -10.86 -10.99 13.78
CA LEU A 342 -10.41 -12.31 14.25
C LEU A 342 -10.06 -12.32 15.74
N PHE A 343 -9.42 -11.26 16.22
CA PHE A 343 -8.80 -11.24 17.54
C PHE A 343 -9.38 -10.16 18.46
N GLY A 344 -10.22 -9.27 17.94
CA GLY A 344 -10.79 -8.16 18.68
C GLY A 344 -9.87 -6.93 18.76
N LEU A 345 -10.47 -5.82 19.18
CA LEU A 345 -9.83 -4.49 19.23
C LEU A 345 -8.69 -4.35 20.24
N LYS A 346 -8.77 -5.11 21.34
CA LYS A 346 -7.79 -5.07 22.44
C LYS A 346 -6.63 -6.06 22.24
N SER A 347 -6.64 -6.81 21.13
CA SER A 347 -5.64 -7.86 20.85
C SER A 347 -4.27 -7.29 20.48
N GLY A 348 -3.23 -8.05 20.78
CA GLY A 348 -1.89 -7.76 20.30
C GLY A 348 -1.79 -7.79 18.76
N ALA A 349 -2.62 -8.59 18.09
CA ALA A 349 -2.68 -8.61 16.64
C ALA A 349 -3.16 -7.26 16.05
N ALA A 350 -4.21 -6.67 16.64
CA ALA A 350 -4.67 -5.33 16.24
C ALA A 350 -3.58 -4.28 16.53
N LEU A 351 -2.92 -4.34 17.70
CA LEU A 351 -1.81 -3.44 18.02
C LEU A 351 -0.68 -3.55 17.00
N ALA A 352 -0.26 -4.76 16.62
CA ALA A 352 0.83 -4.95 15.66
C ALA A 352 0.50 -4.40 14.28
N THR A 353 -0.76 -4.54 13.81
CA THR A 353 -1.18 -3.95 12.54
C THR A 353 -1.15 -2.42 12.57
N VAL A 354 -1.46 -1.81 13.69
CA VAL A 354 -1.43 -0.35 13.88
C VAL A 354 0.01 0.18 13.99
N VAL A 355 0.91 -0.57 14.64
CA VAL A 355 2.35 -0.24 14.65
C VAL A 355 2.90 -0.22 13.22
N GLY A 356 2.43 -1.12 12.33
CA GLY A 356 2.78 -1.09 10.91
C GLY A 356 2.42 0.22 10.22
N VAL A 357 1.28 0.84 10.55
CA VAL A 357 0.91 2.17 10.04
C VAL A 357 1.88 3.25 10.50
N LEU A 358 2.29 3.17 11.77
CA LEU A 358 3.21 4.14 12.38
C LEU A 358 4.57 4.16 11.70
N GLU A 359 5.11 2.97 11.43
CA GLU A 359 6.43 2.84 10.86
C GLU A 359 6.45 3.09 9.36
N GLU A 360 5.37 2.77 8.64
CA GLU A 360 5.34 2.77 7.18
C GLU A 360 5.79 4.11 6.61
N VAL A 361 5.19 5.21 7.05
CA VAL A 361 5.45 6.52 6.45
C VAL A 361 6.90 6.97 6.63
N PRO A 362 7.50 6.99 7.84
CA PRO A 362 8.90 7.39 7.99
C PRO A 362 9.87 6.47 7.24
N ILE A 363 9.61 5.16 7.23
CA ILE A 363 10.49 4.21 6.52
C ILE A 363 10.38 4.40 5.02
N MET A 364 9.17 4.51 4.47
CA MET A 364 8.97 4.70 3.04
C MET A 364 9.60 6.01 2.55
N LEU A 365 9.59 7.09 3.33
CA LEU A 365 10.31 8.33 3.00
C LEU A 365 11.82 8.10 2.92
N THR A 366 12.40 7.28 3.80
CA THR A 366 13.83 6.92 3.69
C THR A 366 14.11 6.09 2.44
N LEU A 367 13.20 5.17 2.08
CA LEU A 367 13.32 4.37 0.86
C LEU A 367 13.18 5.23 -0.40
N VAL A 368 12.29 6.24 -0.41
CA VAL A 368 12.21 7.24 -1.50
C VAL A 368 13.54 7.97 -1.64
N TRP A 369 14.14 8.42 -0.53
CA TRP A 369 15.45 9.07 -0.55
C TRP A 369 16.55 8.14 -1.10
N ILE A 370 16.58 6.87 -0.66
CA ILE A 370 17.52 5.85 -1.16
C ILE A 370 17.33 5.63 -2.66
N ALA A 371 16.08 5.47 -3.13
CA ALA A 371 15.77 5.28 -4.54
C ALA A 371 16.26 6.45 -5.38
N LYS A 372 15.92 7.69 -4.99
CA LYS A 372 16.37 8.90 -5.73
C LYS A 372 17.89 9.02 -5.77
N LYS A 373 18.58 8.74 -4.67
CA LYS A 373 20.05 8.75 -4.62
C LYS A 373 20.68 7.68 -5.49
N SER A 374 20.03 6.54 -5.66
CA SER A 374 20.52 5.40 -6.45
C SER A 374 20.07 5.43 -7.92
N LYS A 375 19.29 6.44 -8.36
CA LYS A 375 18.77 6.56 -9.73
C LYS A 375 19.86 6.36 -10.78
N GLY A 376 20.96 7.10 -10.68
CA GLY A 376 22.06 6.99 -11.63
C GLY A 376 22.76 5.61 -11.66
N TRP A 377 22.64 4.82 -10.59
CA TRP A 377 23.16 3.45 -10.57
C TRP A 377 22.25 2.48 -11.35
N ILE A 378 20.93 2.63 -11.22
CA ILE A 378 19.94 1.87 -12.00
C ILE A 378 20.03 2.24 -13.49
N ASP A 379 20.06 3.53 -13.81
CA ASP A 379 20.03 4.02 -15.20
C ASP A 379 21.28 3.61 -15.97
N ARG A 380 22.46 3.64 -15.35
CA ARG A 380 23.71 3.11 -15.96
C ARG A 380 23.60 1.63 -16.31
N ARG A 381 22.95 0.83 -15.46
CA ARG A 381 22.76 -0.59 -15.72
C ARG A 381 21.74 -0.83 -16.84
N TYR A 382 20.70 -0.01 -16.89
CA TYR A 382 19.68 -0.04 -17.94
C TYR A 382 20.29 0.35 -19.31
N ALA A 383 21.04 1.45 -19.40
CA ALA A 383 21.67 1.93 -20.62
C ALA A 383 22.65 0.91 -21.25
N GLY A 384 23.31 0.09 -20.42
CA GLY A 384 24.16 -1.03 -20.88
C GLY A 384 23.38 -2.26 -21.36
N ALA A 385 22.04 -2.22 -21.43
CA ALA A 385 21.26 -3.33 -21.95
C ALA A 385 21.36 -3.37 -23.49
N PRO A 386 21.53 -4.58 -24.12
CA PRO A 386 21.55 -4.68 -25.59
C PRO A 386 20.20 -4.19 -26.14
N VAL A 387 20.26 -3.23 -27.07
CA VAL A 387 19.08 -2.76 -27.79
C VAL A 387 18.55 -3.95 -28.59
N LYS A 388 17.32 -4.41 -28.28
CA LYS A 388 16.65 -5.37 -29.15
C LYS A 388 16.46 -4.70 -30.51
N ALA A 389 17.14 -5.22 -31.54
CA ALA A 389 16.89 -4.80 -32.92
C ALA A 389 15.39 -4.91 -33.20
N LYS A 390 14.78 -3.82 -33.68
CA LYS A 390 13.41 -3.89 -34.19
C LYS A 390 13.40 -4.94 -35.28
N PRO A 391 12.38 -5.82 -35.36
CA PRO A 391 12.19 -6.66 -36.52
C PRO A 391 12.18 -5.73 -37.75
N GLN A 392 13.04 -5.97 -38.74
CA GLN A 392 12.92 -5.33 -40.02
C GLN A 392 11.56 -5.74 -40.60
N GLU A 393 10.65 -4.78 -40.77
CA GLU A 393 9.47 -4.99 -41.59
C GLU A 393 10.03 -5.33 -42.96
N GLU A 394 9.93 -6.59 -43.37
CA GLU A 394 10.16 -7.02 -44.74
C GLU A 394 9.17 -6.26 -45.60
N ALA A 395 9.73 -5.33 -46.36
CA ALA A 395 9.01 -4.68 -47.47
C ALA A 395 8.73 -5.75 -48.54
N THR A 396 7.48 -6.21 -48.60
CA THR A 396 6.90 -6.85 -49.74
C THR A 396 5.74 -6.04 -50.27
#